data_e8835ed0fd963cb3c1b7643d4e2f7545
#
_entry.id   e8835ed0fd963cb3c1b7643d4e2f7545
#
_cell.length_a   1.000
_cell.length_b   1.000
_cell.length_c   1.000
_cell.angle_alpha   90.00
_cell.angle_beta   90.00
_cell.angle_gamma   90.00
#
_symmetry.space_group_name_H-M   'P 1'
#
loop_
_entity.id
_entity.type
_entity.pdbx_description
1 polymer ?
#
loop_
_entity_poly.entity_id
_entity_poly.type
_entity_poly.pdbx_seq_one_letter_code
_entity_poly.pdbx_strand_id
1 'polypeptide(L)'
;MKKTVLALSLLVGLSAAASSYAALPQTVRIGTDATYAPFSSKDAKGDFVGFDIDLGNEMCKRMEVKCTWVGSDFDALIPSLKAKKIDAIISSLSITEKRQQEIAFSEKLYAADSRLIAAKGSPIQPTIDSLKGKHVGVLQGSTQEGYANANWREKGVDVVAYQNQDLI
;
A
#
# COMPACT_ATOMS: atom_id res chain seq x y z
N MET A 1 38.04 -58.06 -29.22
CA MET A 1 37.07 -57.95 -28.12
C MET A 1 37.41 -56.74 -27.24
N LYS A 2 37.24 -55.49 -27.70
CA LYS A 2 37.47 -54.26 -26.89
C LYS A 2 36.84 -53.02 -27.62
N LYS A 3 35.56 -53.03 -28.08
CA LYS A 3 34.93 -51.90 -28.73
C LYS A 3 33.41 -51.74 -28.44
N THR A 4 32.87 -52.22 -27.34
CA THR A 4 31.42 -52.19 -27.07
C THR A 4 31.02 -51.72 -25.67
N VAL A 5 31.81 -50.88 -25.00
CA VAL A 5 31.47 -50.40 -23.61
C VAL A 5 31.34 -48.86 -23.55
N LEU A 6 31.42 -48.12 -24.67
CA LEU A 6 31.43 -46.64 -24.63
C LEU A 6 30.13 -45.95 -25.07
N ALA A 7 28.99 -46.65 -25.15
CA ALA A 7 27.74 -46.07 -25.67
C ALA A 7 26.57 -45.98 -24.67
N LEU A 8 26.81 -46.24 -23.38
CA LEU A 8 25.69 -46.27 -22.39
C LEU A 8 25.77 -45.21 -21.31
N SER A 9 26.67 -44.22 -21.39
CA SER A 9 26.83 -43.17 -20.36
C SER A 9 26.36 -41.78 -20.76
N LEU A 10 25.63 -41.61 -21.88
CA LEU A 10 25.21 -40.27 -22.36
C LEU A 10 23.69 -40.01 -22.25
N LEU A 11 22.91 -40.82 -21.56
CA LEU A 11 21.45 -40.71 -21.51
C LEU A 11 20.87 -40.39 -20.14
N VAL A 12 21.67 -40.00 -19.13
CA VAL A 12 21.18 -39.68 -17.76
C VAL A 12 21.28 -38.18 -17.42
N GLY A 13 21.70 -37.34 -18.36
CA GLY A 13 21.93 -35.89 -18.10
C GLY A 13 20.79 -34.93 -18.45
N LEU A 14 19.57 -35.38 -18.81
CA LEU A 14 18.55 -34.49 -19.38
C LEU A 14 17.23 -34.47 -18.61
N SER A 15 17.26 -34.51 -17.29
CA SER A 15 16.02 -34.43 -16.53
C SER A 15 16.26 -33.74 -15.21
N ALA A 16 16.23 -32.42 -15.16
CA ALA A 16 15.82 -31.60 -13.99
C ALA A 16 15.96 -30.09 -14.28
N ALA A 17 15.49 -29.61 -15.43
CA ALA A 17 15.02 -28.22 -15.47
C ALA A 17 13.56 -28.21 -14.98
N ALA A 18 13.34 -28.66 -13.74
CA ALA A 18 12.10 -28.36 -13.04
C ALA A 18 12.10 -26.85 -12.84
N SER A 19 11.30 -26.13 -13.67
CA SER A 19 10.99 -24.74 -13.45
C SER A 19 10.49 -24.63 -12.03
N SER A 20 11.31 -24.12 -11.10
CA SER A 20 10.88 -23.73 -9.78
C SER A 20 9.95 -22.55 -9.94
N TYR A 21 8.68 -22.82 -10.26
CA TYR A 21 7.61 -21.89 -9.97
C TYR A 21 7.67 -21.74 -8.46
N ALA A 22 8.13 -20.59 -7.98
CA ALA A 22 8.03 -20.28 -6.57
C ALA A 22 6.55 -20.40 -6.19
N ALA A 23 6.21 -21.43 -5.43
CA ALA A 23 4.85 -21.60 -4.96
C ALA A 23 4.45 -20.34 -4.18
N LEU A 24 3.26 -19.82 -4.45
CA LEU A 24 2.72 -18.70 -3.68
C LEU A 24 2.73 -19.08 -2.19
N PRO A 25 3.04 -18.15 -1.28
CA PRO A 25 2.98 -18.43 0.15
C PRO A 25 1.54 -18.84 0.51
N GLN A 26 1.38 -19.83 1.38
CA GLN A 26 0.05 -20.27 1.82
C GLN A 26 -0.73 -19.16 2.55
N THR A 27 -0.02 -18.22 3.15
CA THR A 27 -0.61 -17.07 3.85
C THR A 27 0.09 -15.78 3.40
N VAL A 28 -0.70 -14.76 3.04
CA VAL A 28 -0.27 -13.42 2.69
C VAL A 28 -0.72 -12.46 3.79
N ARG A 29 0.23 -11.72 4.37
CA ARG A 29 -0.04 -10.67 5.37
C ARG A 29 -0.20 -9.36 4.64
N ILE A 30 -1.38 -8.76 4.70
CA ILE A 30 -1.71 -7.51 4.00
C ILE A 30 -1.75 -6.37 5.02
N GLY A 31 -0.90 -5.36 4.85
CA GLY A 31 -0.89 -4.15 5.65
C GLY A 31 -1.92 -3.13 5.15
N THR A 32 -2.62 -2.50 6.08
CA THR A 32 -3.58 -1.43 5.80
C THR A 32 -3.65 -0.44 6.96
N ASP A 33 -3.90 0.83 6.64
CA ASP A 33 -4.35 1.83 7.61
C ASP A 33 -5.87 1.71 7.75
N ALA A 34 -6.32 1.29 8.93
CA ALA A 34 -7.73 1.00 9.18
C ALA A 34 -8.51 2.20 9.75
N THR A 35 -8.12 3.42 9.39
CA THR A 35 -8.80 4.67 9.79
C THR A 35 -9.36 5.43 8.58
N TYR A 36 -9.45 4.79 7.41
CA TYR A 36 -9.82 5.42 6.16
C TYR A 36 -11.12 4.83 5.56
N ALA A 37 -12.24 4.98 6.28
CA ALA A 37 -13.56 4.62 5.75
C ALA A 37 -13.91 5.49 4.52
N PRO A 38 -14.59 4.94 3.50
CA PRO A 38 -15.13 3.59 3.37
C PRO A 38 -14.15 2.58 2.75
N PHE A 39 -12.87 2.94 2.58
CA PHE A 39 -11.89 2.09 1.92
C PHE A 39 -11.33 1.03 2.86
N SER A 40 -10.89 1.45 4.05
CA SER A 40 -10.33 0.57 5.06
C SER A 40 -10.64 1.12 6.45
N SER A 41 -11.33 0.34 7.27
CA SER A 41 -11.68 0.70 8.65
C SER A 41 -11.88 -0.54 9.50
N LYS A 42 -12.16 -0.36 10.78
CA LYS A 42 -12.62 -1.42 11.67
C LYS A 42 -14.09 -1.22 12.01
N ASP A 43 -14.83 -2.32 12.01
CA ASP A 43 -16.21 -2.32 12.49
C ASP A 43 -16.28 -2.32 14.04
N ALA A 44 -17.49 -2.33 14.60
CA ALA A 44 -17.71 -2.35 16.04
C ALA A 44 -17.18 -3.61 16.75
N LYS A 45 -16.87 -4.69 16.01
CA LYS A 45 -16.28 -5.92 16.52
C LYS A 45 -14.76 -5.92 16.42
N GLY A 46 -14.18 -4.91 15.74
CA GLY A 46 -12.75 -4.81 15.48
C GLY A 46 -12.30 -5.52 14.19
N ASP A 47 -13.24 -6.04 13.39
CA ASP A 47 -12.94 -6.68 12.12
C ASP A 47 -12.62 -5.62 11.05
N PHE A 48 -11.68 -5.95 10.15
CA PHE A 48 -11.35 -5.08 9.02
C PHE A 48 -12.47 -5.12 7.99
N VAL A 49 -12.92 -3.94 7.56
CA VAL A 49 -14.02 -3.75 6.61
C VAL A 49 -13.71 -2.61 5.63
N GLY A 50 -14.37 -2.63 4.46
CA GLY A 50 -14.27 -1.58 3.47
C GLY A 50 -13.83 -2.08 2.10
N PHE A 51 -13.82 -1.17 1.11
CA PHE A 51 -13.55 -1.50 -0.29
C PHE A 51 -12.19 -2.19 -0.50
N ASP A 52 -11.13 -1.66 0.10
CA ASP A 52 -9.77 -2.22 -0.01
C ASP A 52 -9.70 -3.62 0.61
N ILE A 53 -10.46 -3.84 1.71
CA ILE A 53 -10.53 -5.13 2.41
C ILE A 53 -11.25 -6.16 1.54
N ASP A 54 -12.40 -5.80 0.97
CA ASP A 54 -13.19 -6.69 0.11
C ASP A 54 -12.40 -7.06 -1.15
N LEU A 55 -11.74 -6.07 -1.77
CA LEU A 55 -10.88 -6.27 -2.94
C LEU A 55 -9.72 -7.23 -2.61
N GLY A 56 -9.01 -7.00 -1.51
CA GLY A 56 -7.92 -7.87 -1.09
C GLY A 56 -8.38 -9.29 -0.79
N ASN A 57 -9.50 -9.46 -0.12
CA ASN A 57 -10.08 -10.77 0.16
C ASN A 57 -10.46 -11.52 -1.13
N GLU A 58 -11.05 -10.84 -2.12
CA GLU A 58 -11.38 -11.45 -3.42
C GLU A 58 -10.10 -11.81 -4.21
N MET A 59 -9.07 -10.97 -4.16
CA MET A 59 -7.78 -11.30 -4.78
C MET A 59 -7.18 -12.56 -4.16
N CYS A 60 -7.17 -12.67 -2.83
CA CYS A 60 -6.64 -13.83 -2.11
C CYS A 60 -7.41 -15.11 -2.43
N LYS A 61 -8.72 -15.00 -2.52
CA LYS A 61 -9.60 -16.11 -2.93
C LYS A 61 -9.24 -16.61 -4.33
N ARG A 62 -9.03 -15.71 -5.30
CA ARG A 62 -8.64 -16.07 -6.67
C ARG A 62 -7.24 -16.66 -6.77
N MET A 63 -6.33 -16.23 -5.91
CA MET A 63 -4.98 -16.78 -5.81
C MET A 63 -4.92 -18.09 -5.01
N GLU A 64 -6.04 -18.54 -4.41
CA GLU A 64 -6.13 -19.72 -3.56
C GLU A 64 -5.16 -19.67 -2.36
N VAL A 65 -4.94 -18.46 -1.80
CA VAL A 65 -4.12 -18.24 -0.62
C VAL A 65 -4.95 -17.69 0.55
N LYS A 66 -4.50 -17.93 1.78
CA LYS A 66 -5.08 -17.32 2.96
C LYS A 66 -4.53 -15.91 3.13
N CYS A 67 -5.39 -14.90 3.33
CA CYS A 67 -4.95 -13.57 3.70
C CYS A 67 -5.21 -13.28 5.17
N THR A 68 -4.31 -12.48 5.76
CA THR A 68 -4.46 -11.91 7.09
C THR A 68 -4.20 -10.42 7.02
N TRP A 69 -5.05 -9.63 7.65
CA TRP A 69 -4.93 -8.17 7.68
C TRP A 69 -4.10 -7.73 8.88
N VAL A 70 -3.20 -6.77 8.64
CA VAL A 70 -2.34 -6.17 9.66
C VAL A 70 -2.57 -4.65 9.65
N GLY A 71 -3.18 -4.13 10.70
CA GLY A 71 -3.38 -2.68 10.89
C GLY A 71 -2.05 -2.00 11.24
N SER A 72 -1.80 -0.86 10.66
CA SER A 72 -0.61 -0.04 10.91
C SER A 72 -0.90 1.41 10.56
N ASP A 73 -0.16 2.35 11.14
CA ASP A 73 -0.17 3.72 10.68
C ASP A 73 0.28 3.80 9.22
N PHE A 74 -0.28 4.73 8.45
CA PHE A 74 -0.08 4.81 7.01
C PHE A 74 1.40 4.95 6.61
N ASP A 75 2.15 5.80 7.31
CA ASP A 75 3.58 6.04 7.05
C ASP A 75 4.47 4.85 7.42
N ALA A 76 4.00 3.94 8.27
CA ALA A 76 4.71 2.74 8.67
C ALA A 76 4.50 1.54 7.70
N LEU A 77 3.58 1.62 6.73
CA LEU A 77 3.27 0.52 5.82
C LEU A 77 4.47 0.13 4.93
N ILE A 78 5.10 1.08 4.24
CA ILE A 78 6.27 0.82 3.39
C ILE A 78 7.46 0.28 4.22
N PRO A 79 7.86 0.91 5.34
CA PRO A 79 8.84 0.33 6.25
C PRO A 79 8.53 -1.11 6.69
N SER A 80 7.27 -1.41 7.01
CA SER A 80 6.84 -2.76 7.41
C SER A 80 6.96 -3.79 6.29
N LEU A 81 6.64 -3.39 5.04
CA LEU A 81 6.83 -4.24 3.86
C LEU A 81 8.32 -4.54 3.63
N LYS A 82 9.18 -3.52 3.67
CA LYS A 82 10.64 -3.66 3.52
C LYS A 82 11.24 -4.54 4.62
N ALA A 83 10.72 -4.43 5.84
CA ALA A 83 11.12 -5.27 6.98
C ALA A 83 10.51 -6.69 6.96
N LYS A 84 9.73 -7.03 5.90
CA LYS A 84 9.03 -8.33 5.77
C LYS A 84 8.09 -8.65 6.95
N LYS A 85 7.56 -7.63 7.61
CA LYS A 85 6.50 -7.79 8.63
C LYS A 85 5.15 -8.03 7.99
N ILE A 86 4.95 -7.50 6.78
CA ILE A 86 3.82 -7.73 5.87
C ILE A 86 4.37 -8.11 4.50
N ASP A 87 3.53 -8.72 3.66
CA ASP A 87 3.90 -9.23 2.34
C ASP A 87 3.33 -8.37 1.21
N ALA A 88 2.25 -7.64 1.49
CA ALA A 88 1.61 -6.70 0.57
C ALA A 88 1.02 -5.52 1.33
N ILE A 89 0.72 -4.43 0.61
CA ILE A 89 -0.02 -3.26 1.12
C ILE A 89 -1.25 -3.08 0.25
N ILE A 90 -2.44 -3.02 0.87
CA ILE A 90 -3.68 -2.56 0.25
C ILE A 90 -4.28 -1.53 1.21
N SER A 91 -4.12 -0.23 0.90
CA SER A 91 -4.46 0.89 1.78
C SER A 91 -4.60 2.18 1.01
N SER A 92 -5.29 2.17 -0.14
CA SER A 92 -5.41 3.35 -1.01
C SER A 92 -4.06 4.03 -1.30
N LEU A 93 -2.98 3.25 -1.34
CA LEU A 93 -1.62 3.74 -1.46
C LEU A 93 -1.32 4.22 -2.88
N SER A 94 -1.23 5.53 -3.10
CA SER A 94 -0.94 6.12 -4.40
C SER A 94 0.41 5.70 -4.94
N ILE A 95 0.48 5.38 -6.24
CA ILE A 95 1.72 5.15 -6.97
C ILE A 95 2.42 6.49 -7.16
N THR A 96 3.67 6.61 -6.70
CA THR A 96 4.54 7.78 -6.93
C THR A 96 5.94 7.32 -7.28
N GLU A 97 6.69 8.13 -8.04
CA GLU A 97 8.09 7.84 -8.37
C GLU A 97 8.94 7.56 -7.13
N LYS A 98 8.78 8.38 -6.08
CA LYS A 98 9.49 8.19 -4.82
C LYS A 98 9.21 6.81 -4.20
N ARG A 99 7.96 6.37 -4.17
CA ARG A 99 7.58 5.06 -3.62
C ARG A 99 8.01 3.91 -4.51
N GLN A 100 7.98 4.08 -5.84
CA GLN A 100 8.45 3.09 -6.81
C GLN A 100 9.96 2.83 -6.72
N GLN A 101 10.75 3.76 -6.20
CA GLN A 101 12.17 3.55 -5.89
C GLN A 101 12.38 2.63 -4.68
N GLU A 102 11.36 2.44 -3.84
CA GLU A 102 11.46 1.67 -2.61
C GLU A 102 10.76 0.31 -2.67
N ILE A 103 9.62 0.24 -3.37
CA ILE A 103 8.76 -0.95 -3.46
C ILE A 103 8.19 -1.11 -4.88
N ALA A 104 7.82 -2.34 -5.24
CA ALA A 104 7.08 -2.62 -6.46
C ALA A 104 5.59 -2.32 -6.27
N PHE A 105 4.92 -1.92 -7.34
CA PHE A 105 3.47 -1.72 -7.38
C PHE A 105 2.83 -2.64 -8.42
N SER A 106 1.56 -2.98 -8.20
CA SER A 106 0.69 -3.54 -9.22
C SER A 106 0.28 -2.47 -10.25
N GLU A 107 -0.51 -2.88 -11.24
CA GLU A 107 -1.30 -1.92 -12.03
C GLU A 107 -2.20 -1.07 -11.13
N LYS A 108 -2.52 0.14 -11.58
CA LYS A 108 -3.41 1.04 -10.87
C LYS A 108 -4.82 0.45 -10.75
N LEU A 109 -5.30 0.27 -9.53
CA LEU A 109 -6.63 -0.28 -9.26
C LEU A 109 -7.75 0.75 -9.48
N TYR A 110 -7.55 1.98 -8.99
CA TYR A 110 -8.47 3.10 -9.12
C TYR A 110 -7.75 4.44 -8.97
N ALA A 111 -8.46 5.54 -9.16
CA ALA A 111 -7.96 6.89 -8.92
C ALA A 111 -8.94 7.67 -8.06
N ALA A 112 -8.41 8.51 -7.18
CA ALA A 112 -9.17 9.45 -6.37
C ALA A 112 -8.49 10.81 -6.39
N ASP A 113 -9.29 11.87 -6.54
CA ASP A 113 -8.80 13.24 -6.45
C ASP A 113 -8.66 13.67 -5.00
N SER A 114 -7.59 14.41 -4.68
CA SER A 114 -7.49 15.09 -3.40
C SER A 114 -8.43 16.28 -3.32
N ARG A 115 -9.04 16.49 -2.18
CA ARG A 115 -9.92 17.63 -1.91
C ARG A 115 -9.53 18.28 -0.58
N LEU A 116 -9.61 19.61 -0.52
CA LEU A 116 -9.59 20.33 0.74
C LEU A 116 -11.02 20.31 1.31
N ILE A 117 -11.14 19.91 2.55
CA ILE A 117 -12.42 19.93 3.28
C ILE A 117 -12.36 20.95 4.42
N ALA A 118 -13.48 21.56 4.69
CA ALA A 118 -13.67 22.51 5.80
C ALA A 118 -15.09 22.39 6.33
N ALA A 119 -15.39 23.02 7.47
CA ALA A 119 -16.74 23.04 8.02
C ALA A 119 -17.73 23.62 6.99
N LYS A 120 -18.94 23.06 6.95
CA LYS A 120 -20.01 23.55 6.07
C LYS A 120 -20.26 25.04 6.29
N GLY A 121 -20.27 25.81 5.20
CA GLY A 121 -20.43 27.28 5.25
C GLY A 121 -19.13 28.04 5.52
N SER A 122 -17.99 27.36 5.66
CA SER A 122 -16.69 28.01 5.79
C SER A 122 -16.37 28.81 4.51
N PRO A 123 -15.84 30.03 4.64
CA PRO A 123 -15.40 30.83 3.49
C PRO A 123 -14.02 30.39 2.93
N ILE A 124 -13.42 29.36 3.53
CA ILE A 124 -12.08 28.90 3.15
C ILE A 124 -12.09 28.36 1.72
N GLN A 125 -11.12 28.83 0.94
CA GLN A 125 -10.85 28.37 -0.42
C GLN A 125 -9.48 27.69 -0.49
N PRO A 126 -9.22 26.79 -1.45
CA PRO A 126 -7.93 26.13 -1.61
C PRO A 126 -6.87 27.06 -2.25
N THR A 127 -6.77 28.28 -1.75
CA THR A 127 -5.82 29.30 -2.18
C THR A 127 -4.92 29.71 -1.01
N ILE A 128 -3.68 30.11 -1.31
CA ILE A 128 -2.72 30.52 -0.27
C ILE A 128 -3.27 31.66 0.57
N ASP A 129 -3.88 32.66 -0.05
CA ASP A 129 -4.41 33.84 0.66
C ASP A 129 -5.51 33.45 1.66
N SER A 130 -6.34 32.47 1.31
CA SER A 130 -7.39 31.96 2.20
C SER A 130 -6.85 31.05 3.31
N LEU A 131 -5.75 30.34 3.04
CA LEU A 131 -5.16 29.36 3.99
C LEU A 131 -4.08 29.96 4.88
N LYS A 132 -3.50 31.11 4.55
CA LYS A 132 -2.44 31.77 5.31
C LYS A 132 -2.86 31.99 6.77
N GLY A 133 -2.02 31.53 7.69
CA GLY A 133 -2.28 31.59 9.14
C GLY A 133 -3.34 30.58 9.62
N LYS A 134 -3.77 29.64 8.77
CA LYS A 134 -4.67 28.53 9.16
C LYS A 134 -3.90 27.25 9.38
N HIS A 135 -4.52 26.35 10.17
CA HIS A 135 -4.05 24.97 10.34
C HIS A 135 -4.70 24.09 9.28
N VAL A 136 -3.89 23.29 8.59
CA VAL A 136 -4.37 22.30 7.63
C VAL A 136 -3.88 20.94 8.07
N GLY A 137 -4.81 20.06 8.46
CA GLY A 137 -4.52 18.68 8.83
C GLY A 137 -4.25 17.82 7.60
N VAL A 138 -3.26 16.95 7.70
CA VAL A 138 -2.91 15.98 6.66
C VAL A 138 -2.51 14.65 7.30
N LEU A 139 -2.73 13.55 6.58
CA LEU A 139 -2.24 12.24 7.03
C LEU A 139 -0.72 12.16 6.82
N GLN A 140 -0.01 11.77 7.87
CA GLN A 140 1.45 11.60 7.83
C GLN A 140 1.86 10.55 6.77
N GLY A 141 2.88 10.85 5.99
CA GLY A 141 3.38 10.00 4.90
C GLY A 141 2.53 10.02 3.63
N SER A 142 1.43 10.78 3.60
CA SER A 142 0.53 10.87 2.45
C SER A 142 1.08 11.78 1.33
N THR A 143 0.51 11.65 0.12
CA THR A 143 0.77 12.58 -0.98
C THR A 143 0.22 13.96 -0.70
N GLN A 144 -0.85 14.08 0.10
CA GLN A 144 -1.43 15.33 0.54
C GLN A 144 -0.49 16.08 1.48
N GLU A 145 0.17 15.38 2.42
CA GLU A 145 1.21 15.98 3.25
C GLU A 145 2.36 16.51 2.40
N GLY A 146 2.86 15.70 1.47
CA GLY A 146 3.94 16.10 0.56
C GLY A 146 3.59 17.36 -0.23
N TYR A 147 2.36 17.43 -0.77
CA TYR A 147 1.86 18.58 -1.50
C TYR A 147 1.75 19.83 -0.59
N ALA A 148 1.15 19.69 0.57
CA ALA A 148 0.94 20.80 1.51
C ALA A 148 2.27 21.38 2.01
N ASN A 149 3.23 20.53 2.33
CA ASN A 149 4.58 20.94 2.74
C ASN A 149 5.29 21.71 1.63
N ALA A 150 5.25 21.21 0.39
CA ALA A 150 5.94 21.82 -0.74
C ALA A 150 5.32 23.14 -1.21
N ASN A 151 3.98 23.28 -1.09
CA ASN A 151 3.26 24.39 -1.71
C ASN A 151 2.73 25.43 -0.72
N TRP A 152 2.52 25.05 0.55
CA TRP A 152 1.77 25.87 1.50
C TRP A 152 2.57 26.26 2.74
N ARG A 153 3.42 25.35 3.30
CA ARG A 153 4.12 25.57 4.56
C ARG A 153 4.96 26.84 4.56
N GLU A 154 5.81 27.05 3.57
CA GLU A 154 6.68 28.22 3.48
C GLU A 154 5.92 29.51 3.16
N LYS A 155 4.64 29.42 2.78
CA LYS A 155 3.75 30.55 2.50
C LYS A 155 2.88 30.94 3.69
N GLY A 156 3.19 30.40 4.88
CA GLY A 156 2.54 30.78 6.13
C GLY A 156 1.27 30.00 6.44
N VAL A 157 1.10 28.81 5.85
CA VAL A 157 0.06 27.83 6.25
C VAL A 157 0.69 26.88 7.26
N ASP A 158 0.02 26.66 8.39
CA ASP A 158 0.47 25.68 9.37
C ASP A 158 -0.01 24.28 8.97
N VAL A 159 0.89 23.47 8.41
CA VAL A 159 0.61 22.10 7.98
C VAL A 159 0.87 21.15 9.15
N VAL A 160 -0.19 20.53 9.67
CA VAL A 160 -0.15 19.60 10.80
C VAL A 160 -0.34 18.18 10.31
N ALA A 161 0.67 17.34 10.46
CA ALA A 161 0.60 15.93 10.12
C ALA A 161 0.04 15.11 11.28
N TYR A 162 -0.94 14.26 10.99
CA TYR A 162 -1.57 13.34 11.94
C TYR A 162 -1.28 11.89 11.57
N GLN A 163 -1.15 11.02 12.56
CA GLN A 163 -0.80 9.61 12.35
C GLN A 163 -1.93 8.80 11.69
N ASN A 164 -3.18 9.21 11.91
CA ASN A 164 -4.34 8.55 11.33
C ASN A 164 -5.44 9.55 10.97
N GLN A 165 -6.42 9.11 10.18
CA GLN A 165 -7.51 9.96 9.68
C GLN A 165 -8.49 10.38 10.77
N ASP A 166 -8.63 9.62 11.85
CA ASP A 166 -9.56 9.93 12.94
C ASP A 166 -9.12 11.16 13.75
N LEU A 167 -7.87 11.61 13.57
CA LEU A 167 -7.30 12.78 14.25
C LEU A 167 -7.38 14.07 13.40
N ILE A 168 -7.77 13.98 12.12
CA ILE A 168 -7.91 15.11 11.20
C ILE A 168 -9.33 15.65 11.25
#